data_2fae03a8559654191f720b88a6ca6333
#
_entry.id   2fae03a8559654191f720b88a6ca6333
#
_cell.length_a   1.000
_cell.length_b   1.000
_cell.length_c   1.000
_cell.angle_alpha   90.00
_cell.angle_beta   90.00
_cell.angle_gamma   90.00
#
_symmetry.space_group_name_H-M   'P 1'
#
loop_
_entity.id
_entity.type
_entity.pdbx_description
1 polymer ?
#
loop_
_entity_poly.entity_id
_entity_poly.type
_entity_poly.pdbx_seq_one_letter_code
_entity_poly.pdbx_strand_id
1 'polypeptide(L)'
;MTCTRGSSTNTHIINSITVNSSGAYAVVAGTATTAHSETRGASGGPPFIPVGSIEVAQVRLTSITAAPITADEIYQVVGTHQERYDYPVYSVDYLRGRLTFAAALPLIHTGSVAKSVRVRVATPVFAEIANSRDWVPAETSNTTNSESYYDGNVGSVSSSLGQASFTAALQSGVTDGILSKVGQKLIFRFKPSRSGSAYQLTQGVLGVARTFGVKSSPQGSFTVSPEQASVDFTGL
;
A
#
# COMPACT_ATOMS: atom_id res chain seq x y z
N MET A 1 11.23 21.29 -27.14
CA MET A 1 11.90 20.03 -26.78
C MET A 1 12.42 19.39 -28.07
N THR A 2 13.57 18.71 -27.99
CA THR A 2 14.19 18.04 -29.16
C THR A 2 14.11 16.53 -28.95
N CYS A 3 13.52 15.81 -29.88
CA CYS A 3 13.50 14.35 -29.88
C CYS A 3 14.75 13.79 -30.58
N THR A 4 15.24 12.68 -30.05
CA THR A 4 16.36 11.94 -30.67
C THR A 4 15.85 11.17 -31.90
N ARG A 5 16.60 11.22 -33.00
CA ARG A 5 16.33 10.43 -34.21
C ARG A 5 17.26 9.21 -34.26
N GLY A 6 16.84 8.22 -35.00
CA GLY A 6 17.66 7.02 -35.24
C GLY A 6 18.93 7.25 -36.03
N SER A 7 19.61 6.18 -36.36
CA SER A 7 20.80 6.16 -37.22
C SER A 7 20.45 5.72 -38.63
N SER A 8 21.40 5.80 -39.56
CA SER A 8 21.21 5.38 -40.94
C SER A 8 20.81 3.90 -41.12
N THR A 9 21.19 3.05 -40.18
CA THR A 9 20.84 1.63 -40.20
C THR A 9 19.64 1.29 -39.31
N ASN A 10 19.43 2.09 -38.24
CA ASN A 10 18.37 1.91 -37.26
C ASN A 10 17.51 3.18 -37.21
N THR A 11 16.60 3.32 -38.14
CA THR A 11 15.83 4.54 -38.35
C THR A 11 14.65 4.70 -37.40
N HIS A 12 14.12 3.59 -36.84
CA HIS A 12 12.94 3.58 -36.00
C HIS A 12 13.33 3.81 -34.53
N ILE A 13 12.75 4.83 -33.91
CA ILE A 13 12.95 5.14 -32.50
C ILE A 13 11.66 5.70 -31.91
N ILE A 14 11.39 5.35 -30.66
CA ILE A 14 10.31 5.94 -29.86
C ILE A 14 10.93 6.79 -28.76
N ASN A 15 10.56 8.08 -28.74
CA ASN A 15 10.89 8.99 -27.65
C ASN A 15 9.65 9.16 -26.78
N SER A 16 9.78 9.03 -25.47
CA SER A 16 8.71 9.31 -24.52
C SER A 16 8.77 10.75 -24.04
N ILE A 17 7.67 11.45 -24.09
CA ILE A 17 7.51 12.79 -23.49
C ILE A 17 6.99 12.57 -22.08
N THR A 18 7.72 13.05 -21.11
CA THR A 18 7.41 12.87 -19.68
C THR A 18 7.22 14.19 -18.99
N VAL A 19 6.45 14.18 -17.90
CA VAL A 19 6.28 15.31 -16.97
C VAL A 19 6.58 14.83 -15.56
N ASN A 20 7.32 15.61 -14.80
CA ASN A 20 7.65 15.30 -13.41
C ASN A 20 6.67 15.97 -12.42
N SER A 21 6.88 15.75 -11.12
CA SER A 21 6.04 16.31 -10.04
C SER A 21 6.08 17.85 -9.96
N SER A 22 7.09 18.50 -10.53
CA SER A 22 7.18 19.97 -10.62
C SER A 22 6.55 20.55 -11.89
N GLY A 23 5.95 19.70 -12.74
CA GLY A 23 5.37 20.11 -14.02
C GLY A 23 6.39 20.30 -15.15
N ALA A 24 7.64 19.95 -14.94
CA ALA A 24 8.67 20.07 -15.98
C ALA A 24 8.57 18.90 -16.98
N TYR A 25 8.60 19.25 -18.27
CA TYR A 25 8.58 18.29 -19.38
C TYR A 25 10.01 17.89 -19.78
N ALA A 26 10.18 16.60 -20.09
CA ALA A 26 11.43 16.06 -20.59
C ALA A 26 11.18 15.04 -21.71
N VAL A 27 12.18 14.86 -22.57
CA VAL A 27 12.21 13.80 -23.59
C VAL A 27 13.14 12.69 -23.10
N VAL A 28 12.61 11.46 -23.09
CA VAL A 28 13.39 10.25 -22.81
C VAL A 28 13.49 9.47 -24.12
N ALA A 29 14.70 9.33 -24.64
CA ALA A 29 14.94 8.62 -25.88
C ALA A 29 14.94 7.11 -25.68
N GLY A 30 14.29 6.37 -26.57
CA GLY A 30 14.41 4.93 -26.66
C GLY A 30 15.68 4.48 -27.38
N THR A 31 15.79 3.19 -27.63
CA THR A 31 16.87 2.59 -28.43
C THR A 31 16.40 2.41 -29.86
N ALA A 32 17.18 2.95 -30.82
CA ALA A 32 16.84 2.86 -32.24
C ALA A 32 17.02 1.43 -32.78
N THR A 33 16.19 1.07 -33.79
CA THR A 33 16.27 -0.22 -34.50
C THR A 33 15.65 -0.10 -35.90
N THR A 34 15.45 -1.20 -36.57
CA THR A 34 14.88 -1.28 -37.94
C THR A 34 13.34 -1.30 -37.97
N ALA A 35 12.68 -1.51 -36.83
CA ALA A 35 11.23 -1.52 -36.71
C ALA A 35 10.77 -1.09 -35.30
N HIS A 36 9.58 -0.52 -35.16
CA HIS A 36 9.01 -0.22 -33.85
C HIS A 36 8.62 -1.49 -33.11
N SER A 37 8.78 -1.45 -31.79
CA SER A 37 8.30 -2.45 -30.83
C SER A 37 7.32 -1.81 -29.85
N GLU A 38 6.29 -2.53 -29.45
CA GLU A 38 5.38 -2.08 -28.37
C GLU A 38 5.92 -2.45 -26.97
N THR A 39 6.99 -3.24 -26.91
CA THR A 39 7.57 -3.66 -25.64
C THR A 39 8.45 -2.57 -25.06
N ARG A 40 8.09 -2.07 -23.88
CA ARG A 40 8.86 -1.04 -23.18
C ARG A 40 10.26 -1.53 -22.80
N GLY A 41 11.27 -0.72 -23.11
CA GLY A 41 12.66 -1.02 -22.85
C GLY A 41 13.32 -1.93 -23.89
N ALA A 42 12.58 -2.47 -24.87
CA ALA A 42 13.15 -3.18 -26.00
C ALA A 42 13.75 -2.20 -27.03
N SER A 43 14.62 -2.70 -27.91
CA SER A 43 15.07 -1.94 -29.07
C SER A 43 13.88 -1.61 -29.97
N GLY A 44 13.74 -0.35 -30.35
CA GLY A 44 12.60 0.18 -31.11
C GLY A 44 11.34 0.41 -30.27
N GLY A 45 11.34 0.04 -29.01
CA GLY A 45 10.22 0.24 -28.07
C GLY A 45 10.32 1.52 -27.27
N PRO A 46 9.23 1.87 -26.54
CA PRO A 46 9.23 3.00 -25.63
C PRO A 46 10.30 2.82 -24.54
N PRO A 47 11.02 3.88 -24.15
CA PRO A 47 12.00 3.81 -23.08
C PRO A 47 11.33 3.62 -21.71
N PHE A 48 12.10 3.19 -20.72
CA PHE A 48 11.67 3.25 -19.32
C PHE A 48 11.55 4.70 -18.87
N ILE A 49 10.51 4.98 -18.10
CA ILE A 49 10.20 6.33 -17.61
C ILE A 49 11.01 6.57 -16.33
N PRO A 50 11.65 7.76 -16.17
CA PRO A 50 12.34 8.11 -14.94
C PRO A 50 11.40 8.11 -13.73
N VAL A 51 11.93 7.71 -12.58
CA VAL A 51 11.20 7.73 -11.32
C VAL A 51 10.70 9.14 -11.00
N GLY A 52 9.45 9.24 -10.55
CA GLY A 52 8.81 10.53 -10.25
C GLY A 52 8.29 11.28 -11.48
N SER A 53 8.28 10.63 -12.65
CA SER A 53 7.72 11.19 -13.88
C SER A 53 6.61 10.29 -14.43
N ILE A 54 5.68 10.88 -15.19
CA ILE A 54 4.67 10.16 -15.96
C ILE A 54 4.88 10.41 -17.45
N GLU A 55 4.57 9.40 -18.28
CA GLU A 55 4.57 9.54 -19.74
C GLU A 55 3.24 10.11 -20.19
N VAL A 56 3.29 11.19 -20.94
CA VAL A 56 2.09 11.86 -21.49
C VAL A 56 1.91 11.65 -22.98
N ALA A 57 3.00 11.41 -23.71
CA ALA A 57 2.98 11.11 -25.13
C ALA A 57 4.22 10.33 -25.55
N GLN A 58 4.11 9.68 -26.71
CA GLN A 58 5.24 9.07 -27.43
C GLN A 58 5.39 9.77 -28.77
N VAL A 59 6.62 9.98 -29.20
CA VAL A 59 6.96 10.43 -30.55
C VAL A 59 7.66 9.28 -31.26
N ARG A 60 7.03 8.75 -32.30
CA ARG A 60 7.50 7.59 -33.07
C ARG A 60 8.10 8.08 -34.38
N LEU A 61 9.41 7.97 -34.50
CA LEU A 61 10.17 8.44 -35.67
C LEU A 61 10.66 7.28 -36.49
N THR A 62 10.57 7.42 -37.82
CA THR A 62 11.04 6.42 -38.82
C THR A 62 12.11 7.02 -39.74
N SER A 63 12.43 8.30 -39.58
CA SER A 63 13.37 9.03 -40.40
C SER A 63 14.50 9.64 -39.59
N ILE A 64 15.71 9.60 -40.16
CA ILE A 64 16.90 10.28 -39.58
C ILE A 64 16.97 11.76 -39.94
N THR A 65 16.16 12.21 -40.93
CA THR A 65 16.21 13.57 -41.43
C THR A 65 15.70 14.53 -40.37
N ALA A 66 16.47 15.55 -40.04
CA ALA A 66 16.08 16.61 -39.11
C ALA A 66 14.91 17.40 -39.73
N ALA A 67 13.73 17.22 -39.19
CA ALA A 67 12.51 17.87 -39.61
C ALA A 67 11.63 18.12 -38.37
N PRO A 68 10.71 19.10 -38.41
CA PRO A 68 9.68 19.26 -37.40
C PRO A 68 8.88 17.96 -37.22
N ILE A 69 8.47 17.68 -35.98
CA ILE A 69 7.62 16.52 -35.67
C ILE A 69 6.23 16.80 -36.19
N THR A 70 5.67 15.85 -36.91
CA THR A 70 4.31 15.94 -37.47
C THR A 70 3.29 15.35 -36.48
N ALA A 71 2.01 15.67 -36.69
CA ALA A 71 0.93 15.14 -35.86
C ALA A 71 0.86 13.60 -35.91
N ASP A 72 1.18 13.00 -37.05
CA ASP A 72 1.14 11.54 -37.28
C ASP A 72 2.23 10.80 -36.49
N GLU A 73 3.28 11.51 -36.07
CA GLU A 73 4.38 10.95 -35.27
C GLU A 73 4.09 11.02 -33.77
N ILE A 74 3.00 11.70 -33.33
CA ILE A 74 2.66 11.93 -31.93
C ILE A 74 1.52 11.00 -31.52
N TYR A 75 1.79 10.18 -30.51
CA TYR A 75 0.84 9.26 -29.90
C TYR A 75 0.58 9.67 -28.47
N GLN A 76 -0.63 10.12 -28.17
CA GLN A 76 -1.04 10.40 -26.81
C GLN A 76 -1.22 9.08 -26.07
N VAL A 77 -0.62 8.97 -24.88
CA VAL A 77 -0.75 7.80 -24.01
C VAL A 77 -1.35 8.21 -22.68
N VAL A 78 -2.12 7.31 -22.06
CA VAL A 78 -2.58 7.49 -20.69
C VAL A 78 -1.35 7.50 -19.81
N GLY A 79 -1.26 8.45 -18.88
CA GLY A 79 -0.10 8.66 -18.02
C GLY A 79 0.43 7.35 -17.45
N THR A 80 1.61 6.97 -17.91
CA THR A 80 2.31 5.76 -17.48
C THR A 80 3.61 6.15 -16.82
N HIS A 81 3.88 5.63 -15.64
CA HIS A 81 5.12 5.87 -14.95
C HIS A 81 5.81 4.56 -14.56
N GLN A 82 7.09 4.64 -14.23
CA GLN A 82 7.92 3.48 -13.96
C GLN A 82 7.43 2.65 -12.77
N GLU A 83 6.77 3.29 -11.81
CA GLU A 83 6.28 2.65 -10.59
C GLU A 83 4.92 1.98 -10.75
N ARG A 84 4.31 2.08 -11.94
CA ARG A 84 3.05 1.42 -12.21
C ARG A 84 3.26 -0.07 -12.41
N TYR A 85 2.51 -0.85 -11.64
CA TYR A 85 2.43 -2.30 -11.80
C TYR A 85 1.08 -2.67 -12.38
N ASP A 86 1.08 -3.54 -13.38
CA ASP A 86 -0.13 -4.14 -13.93
C ASP A 86 -0.64 -5.29 -13.06
N TYR A 87 0.03 -5.53 -11.94
CA TYR A 87 -0.33 -6.54 -10.95
C TYR A 87 -1.02 -5.86 -9.76
N PRO A 88 -2.35 -6.01 -9.65
CA PRO A 88 -3.07 -5.40 -8.54
C PRO A 88 -2.63 -6.01 -7.21
N VAL A 89 -2.58 -5.18 -6.19
CA VAL A 89 -2.43 -5.65 -4.82
C VAL A 89 -3.70 -6.40 -4.43
N TYR A 90 -3.55 -7.66 -4.06
CA TYR A 90 -4.65 -8.51 -3.63
C TYR A 90 -5.04 -8.23 -2.19
N SER A 91 -4.06 -8.12 -1.31
CA SER A 91 -4.29 -7.78 0.08
C SER A 91 -3.11 -7.04 0.71
N VAL A 92 -3.40 -6.30 1.76
CA VAL A 92 -2.42 -5.56 2.56
C VAL A 92 -2.59 -5.98 4.02
N ASP A 93 -1.54 -6.55 4.60
CA ASP A 93 -1.43 -6.76 6.03
C ASP A 93 -0.68 -5.57 6.64
N TYR A 94 -1.44 -4.62 7.18
CA TYR A 94 -0.89 -3.38 7.74
C TYR A 94 -0.06 -3.60 8.99
N LEU A 95 -0.34 -4.67 9.76
CA LEU A 95 0.38 -4.94 11.02
C LEU A 95 1.73 -5.60 10.76
N ARG A 96 1.81 -6.49 9.76
CA ARG A 96 3.07 -7.12 9.35
C ARG A 96 3.81 -6.38 8.25
N GLY A 97 3.20 -5.32 7.66
CA GLY A 97 3.75 -4.61 6.52
C GLY A 97 3.89 -5.48 5.26
N ARG A 98 2.98 -6.42 5.06
CA ARG A 98 3.01 -7.37 3.95
C ARG A 98 2.04 -6.97 2.87
N LEU A 99 2.53 -6.92 1.64
CA LEU A 99 1.73 -6.78 0.43
C LEU A 99 1.65 -8.13 -0.28
N THR A 100 0.44 -8.55 -0.64
CA THR A 100 0.22 -9.75 -1.46
C THR A 100 -0.32 -9.31 -2.81
N PHE A 101 0.29 -9.75 -3.90
CA PHE A 101 -0.14 -9.45 -5.25
C PHE A 101 -1.00 -10.58 -5.79
N ALA A 102 -1.93 -10.27 -6.70
CA ALA A 102 -2.81 -11.26 -7.34
C ALA A 102 -2.04 -12.28 -8.19
N ALA A 103 -0.89 -11.89 -8.71
CA ALA A 103 0.02 -12.75 -9.44
C ALA A 103 1.47 -12.48 -9.04
N ALA A 104 2.36 -13.43 -9.27
CA ALA A 104 3.79 -13.25 -9.02
C ALA A 104 4.33 -12.09 -9.86
N LEU A 105 5.10 -11.21 -9.23
CA LEU A 105 5.78 -10.14 -9.95
C LEU A 105 6.87 -10.74 -10.85
N PRO A 106 7.06 -10.20 -12.07
CA PRO A 106 8.08 -10.72 -12.98
C PRO A 106 9.47 -10.51 -12.38
N LEU A 107 10.23 -11.58 -12.26
CA LEU A 107 11.61 -11.55 -11.78
C LEU A 107 12.57 -11.00 -12.84
N ILE A 108 12.23 -11.22 -14.11
CA ILE A 108 13.05 -10.84 -15.26
C ILE A 108 12.45 -9.58 -15.87
N HIS A 109 13.28 -8.58 -16.09
CA HIS A 109 12.96 -7.39 -16.85
C HIS A 109 13.90 -7.30 -18.05
N THR A 110 13.38 -6.82 -19.16
CA THR A 110 14.19 -6.56 -20.36
C THR A 110 14.85 -5.18 -20.20
N GLY A 111 16.14 -5.13 -20.36
CA GLY A 111 16.92 -3.90 -20.26
C GLY A 111 17.73 -3.79 -18.97
N SER A 112 18.49 -2.73 -18.87
CA SER A 112 19.43 -2.47 -17.75
C SER A 112 18.80 -1.82 -16.51
N VAL A 113 17.48 -1.55 -16.54
CA VAL A 113 16.79 -0.90 -15.42
C VAL A 113 16.11 -1.96 -14.56
N ALA A 114 16.54 -2.07 -13.32
CA ALA A 114 15.92 -2.97 -12.35
C ALA A 114 14.48 -2.51 -12.01
N LYS A 115 13.54 -3.44 -12.08
CA LYS A 115 12.19 -3.21 -11.56
C LYS A 115 12.24 -3.24 -10.03
N SER A 116 11.58 -2.29 -9.39
CA SER A 116 11.52 -2.21 -7.94
C SER A 116 10.08 -2.02 -7.48
N VAL A 117 9.75 -2.65 -6.36
CA VAL A 117 8.51 -2.34 -5.64
C VAL A 117 8.81 -1.20 -4.68
N ARG A 118 8.07 -0.11 -4.81
CA ARG A 118 8.19 1.04 -3.91
C ARG A 118 6.90 1.18 -3.10
N VAL A 119 7.07 1.31 -1.80
CA VAL A 119 5.96 1.47 -0.87
C VAL A 119 6.20 2.73 -0.05
N ARG A 120 5.19 3.56 0.07
CA ARG A 120 5.20 4.67 1.03
C ARG A 120 4.71 4.12 2.36
N VAL A 121 5.59 4.11 3.35
CA VAL A 121 5.28 3.65 4.70
C VAL A 121 5.23 4.83 5.67
N ALA A 122 4.38 4.73 6.67
CA ALA A 122 4.38 5.61 7.82
C ALA A 122 4.82 4.81 9.04
N THR A 123 5.79 5.32 9.78
CA THR A 123 6.21 4.73 11.05
C THR A 123 5.32 5.29 12.15
N PRO A 124 4.56 4.45 12.88
CA PRO A 124 3.72 4.93 13.95
C PRO A 124 4.57 5.44 15.12
N VAL A 125 4.18 6.58 15.65
CA VAL A 125 4.73 7.10 16.92
C VAL A 125 3.79 6.67 18.02
N PHE A 126 4.30 5.86 18.95
CA PHE A 126 3.52 5.36 20.08
C PHE A 126 3.59 6.30 21.28
N ALA A 127 2.44 6.62 21.85
CA ALA A 127 2.31 7.27 23.14
C ALA A 127 1.74 6.27 24.17
N GLU A 128 2.20 6.34 25.41
CA GLU A 128 1.70 5.47 26.47
C GLU A 128 0.28 5.89 26.88
N ILE A 129 -0.60 4.91 27.04
CA ILE A 129 -1.92 5.11 27.64
C ILE A 129 -1.76 4.83 29.13
N ALA A 130 -1.63 5.89 29.92
CA ALA A 130 -1.46 5.78 31.36
C ALA A 130 -2.69 5.13 32.01
N ASN A 131 -2.45 4.40 33.11
CA ASN A 131 -3.49 3.77 33.94
C ASN A 131 -4.43 2.82 33.14
N SER A 132 -3.93 2.26 32.06
CA SER A 132 -4.68 1.26 31.29
C SER A 132 -4.51 -0.14 31.85
N ARG A 133 -5.55 -0.97 31.69
CA ARG A 133 -5.62 -2.35 32.17
C ARG A 133 -6.59 -3.16 31.32
N ASP A 134 -6.62 -4.45 31.55
CA ASP A 134 -7.61 -5.40 31.00
C ASP A 134 -7.61 -5.40 29.46
N TRP A 135 -6.40 -5.49 28.85
CA TRP A 135 -6.28 -5.59 27.41
C TRP A 135 -6.85 -6.92 26.91
N VAL A 136 -7.78 -6.84 25.98
CA VAL A 136 -8.32 -7.97 25.21
C VAL A 136 -7.95 -7.76 23.75
N PRO A 137 -7.23 -8.70 23.12
CA PRO A 137 -6.88 -8.60 21.70
C PRO A 137 -8.08 -8.85 20.78
N ALA A 138 -7.98 -8.39 19.55
CA ALA A 138 -8.89 -8.76 18.50
C ALA A 138 -8.52 -10.15 17.96
N GLU A 139 -9.33 -11.15 18.20
CA GLU A 139 -9.10 -12.51 17.78
C GLU A 139 -10.20 -13.01 16.85
N THR A 140 -9.85 -13.91 15.95
CA THR A 140 -10.82 -14.57 15.09
C THR A 140 -11.38 -15.78 15.82
N SER A 141 -12.69 -15.83 16.00
CA SER A 141 -13.39 -17.00 16.52
C SER A 141 -14.06 -17.75 15.38
N ASN A 142 -13.95 -19.07 15.44
CA ASN A 142 -14.60 -19.97 14.49
C ASN A 142 -15.71 -20.74 15.20
N THR A 143 -16.91 -20.69 14.66
CA THR A 143 -18.06 -21.45 15.16
C THR A 143 -18.41 -22.50 14.13
N THR A 144 -18.45 -23.76 14.56
CA THR A 144 -18.87 -24.89 13.73
C THR A 144 -20.32 -25.22 14.06
N ASN A 145 -21.18 -25.11 13.05
CA ASN A 145 -22.57 -25.61 13.13
C ASN A 145 -22.63 -26.92 12.34
N SER A 146 -23.13 -27.99 12.97
CA SER A 146 -23.39 -29.22 12.27
C SER A 146 -24.87 -29.55 12.36
N GLU A 147 -25.48 -29.85 11.23
CA GLU A 147 -26.84 -30.36 11.13
C GLU A 147 -26.77 -31.85 10.76
N SER A 148 -27.58 -32.63 11.46
CA SER A 148 -27.64 -34.06 11.25
C SER A 148 -28.79 -34.39 10.32
N TYR A 149 -28.50 -35.02 9.21
CA TYR A 149 -29.50 -35.50 8.24
C TYR A 149 -29.45 -37.04 8.21
N TYR A 150 -30.48 -37.64 7.59
CA TYR A 150 -30.61 -39.09 7.47
C TYR A 150 -29.40 -39.72 6.75
N ASP A 151 -28.79 -39.00 5.82
CA ASP A 151 -27.63 -39.45 5.02
C ASP A 151 -26.28 -38.99 5.58
N GLY A 152 -26.24 -38.36 6.76
CA GLY A 152 -25.01 -37.92 7.40
C GLY A 152 -25.10 -36.50 7.99
N ASN A 153 -23.98 -36.03 8.52
CA ASN A 153 -23.88 -34.69 9.09
C ASN A 153 -23.30 -33.71 8.07
N VAL A 154 -23.96 -32.58 7.91
CA VAL A 154 -23.46 -31.44 7.13
C VAL A 154 -22.98 -30.37 8.11
N GLY A 155 -21.71 -30.05 8.05
CA GLY A 155 -21.09 -29.00 8.88
C GLY A 155 -20.82 -27.72 8.08
N SER A 156 -21.11 -26.58 8.69
CA SER A 156 -20.66 -25.25 8.22
C SER A 156 -19.80 -24.60 9.27
N VAL A 157 -18.74 -23.92 8.82
CA VAL A 157 -17.87 -23.12 9.69
C VAL A 157 -18.10 -21.65 9.38
N SER A 158 -18.47 -20.87 10.39
CA SER A 158 -18.49 -19.42 10.32
C SER A 158 -17.32 -18.82 11.11
N SER A 159 -16.72 -17.77 10.55
CA SER A 159 -15.62 -17.06 11.20
C SER A 159 -16.05 -15.63 11.48
N SER A 160 -15.78 -15.15 12.70
CA SER A 160 -16.04 -13.76 13.10
C SER A 160 -14.80 -13.15 13.75
N LEU A 161 -14.55 -11.88 13.47
CA LEU A 161 -13.48 -11.11 14.09
C LEU A 161 -14.03 -10.36 15.30
N GLY A 162 -13.47 -10.65 16.48
CA GLY A 162 -13.81 -9.97 17.74
C GLY A 162 -13.19 -8.57 17.80
N GLN A 163 -13.79 -7.70 18.60
CA GLN A 163 -13.23 -6.38 18.91
C GLN A 163 -12.13 -6.51 19.95
N ALA A 164 -11.09 -5.67 19.84
CA ALA A 164 -10.17 -5.49 20.94
C ALA A 164 -10.72 -4.48 21.95
N SER A 165 -10.33 -4.59 23.21
CA SER A 165 -10.77 -3.67 24.25
C SER A 165 -9.74 -3.49 25.35
N PHE A 166 -9.88 -2.39 26.09
CA PHE A 166 -9.15 -2.13 27.32
C PHE A 166 -9.91 -1.13 28.18
N THR A 167 -9.55 -1.05 29.45
CA THR A 167 -10.06 -0.02 30.36
C THR A 167 -8.95 0.93 30.76
N ALA A 168 -9.27 2.19 31.04
CA ALA A 168 -8.32 3.14 31.58
C ALA A 168 -9.00 4.08 32.59
N ALA A 169 -8.29 4.37 33.66
CA ALA A 169 -8.70 5.46 34.59
C ALA A 169 -8.33 6.79 33.92
N LEU A 170 -9.31 7.66 33.79
CA LEU A 170 -9.19 8.99 33.19
C LEU A 170 -8.93 10.04 34.28
N GLN A 171 -8.25 11.13 33.94
CA GLN A 171 -8.02 12.23 34.89
C GLN A 171 -9.28 13.08 35.06
N SER A 172 -9.86 13.53 33.97
CA SER A 172 -11.06 14.34 33.96
C SER A 172 -12.27 13.67 33.35
N GLY A 173 -12.05 12.68 32.47
CA GLY A 173 -13.08 12.05 31.68
C GLY A 173 -13.61 12.93 30.54
N VAL A 174 -13.08 14.14 30.35
CA VAL A 174 -13.52 15.11 29.34
C VAL A 174 -12.35 15.58 28.49
N THR A 175 -11.23 15.98 29.10
CA THR A 175 -10.08 16.59 28.42
C THR A 175 -8.89 15.64 28.27
N ASP A 176 -9.03 14.38 28.66
CA ASP A 176 -7.96 13.39 28.53
C ASP A 176 -7.56 13.22 27.06
N GLY A 177 -6.25 13.22 26.79
CA GLY A 177 -5.69 13.23 25.43
C GLY A 177 -6.14 12.06 24.56
N ILE A 178 -6.41 10.89 25.17
CA ILE A 178 -6.91 9.73 24.43
C ILE A 178 -8.31 9.95 23.85
N LEU A 179 -9.13 10.79 24.49
CA LEU A 179 -10.50 11.07 24.05
C LEU A 179 -10.51 11.83 22.71
N SER A 180 -9.48 12.63 22.42
CA SER A 180 -9.33 13.31 21.14
C SER A 180 -9.04 12.35 19.98
N LYS A 181 -8.71 11.10 20.26
CA LYS A 181 -8.42 10.05 19.30
C LYS A 181 -9.61 9.14 18.99
N VAL A 182 -10.71 9.31 19.71
CA VAL A 182 -11.95 8.55 19.45
C VAL A 182 -12.46 8.79 18.04
N GLY A 183 -12.87 7.74 17.36
CA GLY A 183 -13.27 7.75 15.95
C GLY A 183 -12.09 7.71 14.95
N GLN A 184 -10.86 7.77 15.41
CA GLN A 184 -9.69 7.66 14.55
C GLN A 184 -9.22 6.20 14.42
N LYS A 185 -8.68 5.86 13.25
CA LYS A 185 -8.01 4.59 13.02
C LYS A 185 -6.59 4.66 13.58
N LEU A 186 -6.30 3.80 14.54
CA LEU A 186 -5.06 3.81 15.30
C LEU A 186 -4.41 2.42 15.28
N ILE A 187 -3.11 2.38 15.57
CA ILE A 187 -2.36 1.15 15.86
C ILE A 187 -2.06 1.13 17.35
N PHE A 188 -2.46 0.06 18.01
CA PHE A 188 -2.21 -0.20 19.43
C PHE A 188 -1.10 -1.21 19.57
N ARG A 189 -0.18 -0.94 20.48
CA ARG A 189 0.89 -1.86 20.85
C ARG A 189 0.74 -2.23 22.33
N PHE A 190 0.42 -3.48 22.57
CA PHE A 190 0.39 -4.03 23.91
C PHE A 190 1.68 -4.79 24.21
N LYS A 191 2.27 -4.54 25.37
CA LYS A 191 3.43 -5.27 25.89
C LYS A 191 3.00 -6.02 27.14
N PRO A 192 3.00 -7.37 27.13
CA PRO A 192 2.68 -8.17 28.32
C PRO A 192 3.66 -7.93 29.48
N SER A 193 4.89 -7.59 29.15
CA SER A 193 5.93 -7.22 30.11
C SER A 193 6.62 -5.92 29.67
N ARG A 194 6.79 -4.97 30.59
CA ARG A 194 7.49 -3.70 30.30
C ARG A 194 8.95 -3.89 29.91
N SER A 195 9.61 -4.89 30.48
CA SER A 195 11.02 -5.24 30.19
C SER A 195 11.17 -6.25 29.05
N GLY A 196 10.07 -6.87 28.62
CA GLY A 196 10.09 -7.85 27.55
C GLY A 196 10.16 -7.22 26.15
N SER A 197 10.72 -7.95 25.21
CA SER A 197 10.77 -7.57 23.81
C SER A 197 9.49 -7.95 23.05
N ALA A 198 8.74 -8.93 23.54
CA ALA A 198 7.49 -9.38 22.95
C ALA A 198 6.39 -8.31 23.05
N TYR A 199 5.62 -8.17 21.98
CA TYR A 199 4.48 -7.26 21.94
C TYR A 199 3.43 -7.75 20.94
N GLN A 200 2.22 -7.22 21.11
CA GLN A 200 1.11 -7.46 20.19
C GLN A 200 0.71 -6.14 19.53
N LEU A 201 0.39 -6.20 18.25
CA LEU A 201 -0.17 -5.08 17.50
C LEU A 201 -1.63 -5.35 17.13
N THR A 202 -2.44 -4.32 17.29
CA THR A 202 -3.84 -4.29 16.85
C THR A 202 -4.10 -2.98 16.14
N GLN A 203 -4.82 -3.02 15.03
CA GLN A 203 -5.24 -1.84 14.29
C GLN A 203 -6.76 -1.76 14.27
N GLY A 204 -7.30 -0.57 14.46
CA GLY A 204 -8.75 -0.38 14.38
C GLY A 204 -9.18 1.02 14.76
N VAL A 205 -10.48 1.24 14.69
CA VAL A 205 -11.11 2.51 15.06
C VAL A 205 -11.43 2.50 16.54
N LEU A 206 -10.95 3.54 17.24
CA LEU A 206 -11.14 3.68 18.69
C LEU A 206 -12.55 4.18 19.02
N GLY A 207 -13.25 3.45 19.87
CA GLY A 207 -14.50 3.84 20.52
C GLY A 207 -14.30 3.98 22.03
N VAL A 208 -15.21 4.68 22.72
CA VAL A 208 -15.18 4.83 24.18
C VAL A 208 -16.59 4.91 24.77
N ALA A 209 -16.76 4.22 25.90
CA ALA A 209 -17.85 4.44 26.84
C ALA A 209 -17.25 4.98 28.15
N ARG A 210 -17.79 6.08 28.71
CA ARG A 210 -17.27 6.73 29.91
C ARG A 210 -18.22 6.54 31.07
N THR A 211 -17.66 6.31 32.26
CA THR A 211 -18.41 6.20 33.49
C THR A 211 -17.84 7.18 34.52
N PHE A 212 -18.69 7.99 35.08
CA PHE A 212 -18.35 8.96 36.12
C PHE A 212 -18.92 8.46 37.44
N GLY A 213 -18.06 7.90 38.28
CA GLY A 213 -18.46 7.40 39.60
C GLY A 213 -18.40 8.50 40.65
N VAL A 214 -19.24 8.36 41.68
CA VAL A 214 -19.19 9.25 42.85
C VAL A 214 -17.97 8.88 43.68
N LYS A 215 -17.09 9.87 43.97
CA LYS A 215 -15.87 9.69 44.75
C LYS A 215 -14.84 8.72 44.15
N SER A 216 -14.90 8.47 42.84
CA SER A 216 -13.91 7.68 42.12
C SER A 216 -13.47 8.39 40.83
N SER A 217 -12.26 8.08 40.35
CA SER A 217 -11.79 8.61 39.09
C SER A 217 -12.71 8.16 37.94
N PRO A 218 -12.98 9.03 36.97
CA PRO A 218 -13.69 8.63 35.77
C PRO A 218 -13.03 7.42 35.08
N GLN A 219 -13.82 6.51 34.57
CA GLN A 219 -13.35 5.32 33.88
C GLN A 219 -13.74 5.39 32.39
N GLY A 220 -12.82 5.00 31.52
CA GLY A 220 -13.08 4.78 30.11
C GLY A 220 -13.01 3.29 29.78
N SER A 221 -14.09 2.75 29.20
CA SER A 221 -14.07 1.46 28.55
C SER A 221 -13.88 1.70 27.06
N PHE A 222 -12.73 1.32 26.56
CA PHE A 222 -12.34 1.56 25.18
C PHE A 222 -12.54 0.29 24.34
N THR A 223 -13.08 0.46 23.16
CA THR A 223 -13.21 -0.59 22.15
C THR A 223 -12.41 -0.22 20.92
N VAL A 224 -11.81 -1.21 20.32
CA VAL A 224 -11.09 -1.04 19.06
C VAL A 224 -11.77 -1.93 18.04
N SER A 225 -12.42 -1.32 17.03
CA SER A 225 -13.07 -2.03 15.94
C SER A 225 -12.01 -2.38 14.88
N PRO A 226 -11.53 -3.64 14.82
CA PRO A 226 -10.40 -4.03 14.01
C PRO A 226 -10.81 -4.33 12.56
N GLU A 227 -9.86 -4.23 11.64
CA GLU A 227 -10.00 -4.72 10.27
C GLU A 227 -9.36 -6.11 10.08
N GLN A 228 -8.48 -6.49 10.98
CA GLN A 228 -7.81 -7.78 11.02
C GLN A 228 -7.52 -8.22 12.46
N ALA A 229 -7.27 -9.51 12.66
CA ALA A 229 -6.89 -10.03 13.96
C ALA A 229 -5.58 -9.40 14.44
N SER A 230 -5.44 -9.31 15.76
CA SER A 230 -4.20 -8.88 16.41
C SER A 230 -3.04 -9.80 16.02
N VAL A 231 -1.84 -9.24 16.00
CA VAL A 231 -0.63 -9.95 15.59
C VAL A 231 0.41 -9.89 16.68
N ASP A 232 0.91 -11.07 17.06
CA ASP A 232 1.96 -11.20 18.05
C ASP A 232 3.33 -11.11 17.39
N PHE A 233 4.22 -10.38 18.05
CA PHE A 233 5.62 -10.26 17.71
C PHE A 233 6.45 -10.76 18.89
N THR A 234 7.19 -11.83 18.65
CA THR A 234 8.26 -12.28 19.57
C THR A 234 9.45 -11.38 19.28
N GLY A 235 9.91 -10.63 20.26
CA GLY A 235 11.10 -9.80 20.07
C GLY A 235 12.29 -10.65 19.63
N LEU A 236 13.13 -10.05 18.79
CA LEU A 236 14.44 -10.58 18.40
C LEU A 236 15.40 -10.49 19.59
#